data_ded98818b734ba63b1e7386b7dbf7121
#
_entry.id   ded98818b734ba63b1e7386b7dbf7121
#
_cell.length_a   1.000
_cell.length_b   1.000
_cell.length_c   1.000
_cell.angle_alpha   90.00
_cell.angle_beta   90.00
_cell.angle_gamma   90.00
#
_symmetry.space_group_name_H-M   'P 1'
#
loop_
_entity.id
_entity.type
_entity.pdbx_description
1 polymer ?
#
loop_
_entity_poly.entity_id
_entity_poly.type
_entity_poly.pdbx_seq_one_letter_code
_entity_poly.pdbx_strand_id
1 'polypeptide(L)'
;NAKAVSKKDVEVYIVGTGNYSGRVKIGTFAINAAVIEAADITVPEKVQYNGSLQTASDYMDGKVTVKAGATGKKKDVPADAYKLTYTSSTTPVSVGATITTKLVETDIKNKNYTTGTTEVTASKTTTVTNKDIADTNAKLEVVGSYTYTGKAITPTVKLTVDGVELASGIDYEIQSCSNNKNAGEATVTVVGKGDYSGTQTAKFTINKANLSDVKVEAKATTDAEKEAFT
;
A
#
# COMPACT_ATOMS: atom_id res chain seq x y z
N ASN A 1 7.41 -17.40 -41.55
CA ASN A 1 6.93 -17.03 -40.22
C ASN A 1 8.07 -16.50 -39.31
N ALA A 2 8.66 -15.35 -39.71
CA ALA A 2 9.68 -14.70 -38.90
C ALA A 2 8.99 -13.95 -37.76
N LYS A 3 9.09 -14.45 -36.50
CA LYS A 3 8.47 -13.86 -35.30
C LYS A 3 9.47 -13.45 -34.21
N ALA A 4 10.76 -13.70 -34.43
CA ALA A 4 11.81 -13.44 -33.45
C ALA A 4 12.97 -12.65 -34.09
N VAL A 5 13.75 -11.95 -33.25
CA VAL A 5 14.96 -11.27 -33.68
C VAL A 5 15.87 -12.25 -34.41
N SER A 6 16.27 -11.91 -35.62
CA SER A 6 17.16 -12.72 -36.44
C SER A 6 18.58 -12.18 -36.42
N LYS A 7 19.58 -13.09 -36.27
CA LYS A 7 21.00 -12.72 -36.42
C LYS A 7 21.43 -12.55 -37.87
N LYS A 8 20.58 -12.98 -38.83
CA LYS A 8 20.77 -12.81 -40.27
C LYS A 8 19.49 -12.25 -40.85
N ASP A 9 19.63 -11.53 -41.93
CA ASP A 9 18.50 -11.04 -42.72
C ASP A 9 17.57 -12.18 -43.11
N VAL A 10 16.27 -11.94 -42.95
CA VAL A 10 15.23 -12.86 -43.39
C VAL A 10 15.08 -12.68 -44.91
N GLU A 11 15.29 -13.75 -45.65
CA GLU A 11 15.16 -13.72 -47.13
C GLU A 11 13.68 -13.81 -47.54
N VAL A 12 13.32 -13.01 -48.53
CA VAL A 12 11.98 -13.00 -49.10
C VAL A 12 12.06 -13.57 -50.52
N TYR A 13 11.21 -14.53 -50.81
CA TYR A 13 11.14 -15.22 -52.08
C TYR A 13 9.74 -15.11 -52.68
N ILE A 14 9.68 -14.96 -54.00
CA ILE A 14 8.51 -15.33 -54.79
C ILE A 14 8.62 -16.81 -55.15
N VAL A 15 7.57 -17.57 -54.93
CA VAL A 15 7.49 -18.98 -55.28
C VAL A 15 6.47 -19.13 -56.40
N GLY A 16 6.89 -19.82 -57.49
CA GLY A 16 6.02 -20.13 -58.63
C GLY A 16 4.92 -21.13 -58.20
N THR A 17 3.73 -20.92 -58.75
CA THR A 17 2.58 -21.83 -58.59
C THR A 17 1.87 -22.02 -59.92
N GLY A 18 1.10 -23.10 -60.08
CA GLY A 18 0.38 -23.42 -61.32
C GLY A 18 1.34 -23.76 -62.44
N ASN A 19 1.32 -22.96 -63.51
CA ASN A 19 2.17 -23.16 -64.68
C ASN A 19 3.62 -22.65 -64.50
N TYR A 20 3.96 -22.10 -63.33
CA TYR A 20 5.30 -21.60 -63.00
C TYR A 20 5.92 -22.43 -61.91
N SER A 21 7.20 -22.72 -61.98
CA SER A 21 7.96 -23.48 -61.00
C SER A 21 9.20 -22.70 -60.54
N GLY A 22 9.77 -23.11 -59.39
CA GLY A 22 10.96 -22.51 -58.82
C GLY A 22 10.67 -21.36 -57.86
N ARG A 23 11.73 -20.73 -57.38
CA ARG A 23 11.67 -19.58 -56.47
C ARG A 23 12.74 -18.56 -56.82
N VAL A 24 12.40 -17.28 -56.65
CA VAL A 24 13.33 -16.17 -56.87
C VAL A 24 13.39 -15.33 -55.60
N LYS A 25 14.61 -15.09 -55.10
CA LYS A 25 14.83 -14.15 -53.95
C LYS A 25 14.55 -12.73 -54.45
N ILE A 26 13.68 -12.01 -53.79
CA ILE A 26 13.30 -10.63 -54.11
C ILE A 26 13.85 -9.62 -53.12
N GLY A 27 14.38 -10.08 -51.96
CA GLY A 27 14.93 -9.16 -50.98
C GLY A 27 15.27 -9.83 -49.67
N THR A 28 15.72 -9.02 -48.73
CA THR A 28 15.95 -9.39 -47.31
C THR A 28 15.41 -8.32 -46.39
N PHE A 29 15.07 -8.67 -45.17
CA PHE A 29 14.79 -7.72 -44.11
C PHE A 29 15.31 -8.27 -42.79
N ALA A 30 15.63 -7.37 -41.84
CA ALA A 30 16.02 -7.72 -40.48
C ALA A 30 14.83 -7.60 -39.52
N ILE A 31 14.76 -8.51 -38.54
CA ILE A 31 13.87 -8.39 -37.40
C ILE A 31 14.74 -7.87 -36.25
N ASN A 32 14.58 -6.60 -35.93
CA ASN A 32 15.27 -5.96 -34.83
C ASN A 32 14.52 -6.18 -33.50
N ALA A 33 15.27 -6.12 -32.38
CA ALA A 33 14.69 -6.10 -31.06
C ALA A 33 13.79 -4.87 -30.88
N ALA A 34 12.67 -5.04 -30.19
CA ALA A 34 11.81 -3.95 -29.82
C ALA A 34 12.45 -3.14 -28.69
N VAL A 35 12.59 -1.83 -28.89
CA VAL A 35 13.21 -0.93 -27.91
C VAL A 35 12.22 -0.62 -26.80
N ILE A 36 12.71 -0.64 -25.55
CA ILE A 36 12.01 -0.21 -24.33
C ILE A 36 12.59 1.15 -23.95
N GLU A 37 11.74 2.17 -23.91
CA GLU A 37 12.10 3.54 -23.55
C GLU A 37 11.61 3.90 -22.14
N ALA A 38 12.07 5.01 -21.57
CA ALA A 38 11.66 5.49 -20.25
C ALA A 38 10.12 5.62 -20.09
N ALA A 39 9.45 6.10 -21.14
CA ALA A 39 7.99 6.25 -21.16
C ALA A 39 7.23 4.91 -21.27
N ASP A 40 7.92 3.81 -21.55
CA ASP A 40 7.35 2.48 -21.67
C ASP A 40 7.27 1.75 -20.35
N ILE A 41 7.97 2.24 -19.32
CA ILE A 41 7.95 1.71 -17.97
C ILE A 41 6.90 2.50 -17.19
N THR A 42 5.74 1.88 -16.97
CA THR A 42 4.64 2.50 -16.22
C THR A 42 4.71 2.06 -14.77
N VAL A 43 4.86 3.03 -13.88
CA VAL A 43 4.90 2.84 -12.42
C VAL A 43 3.65 3.43 -11.77
N PRO A 44 3.18 2.91 -10.62
CA PRO A 44 2.15 3.56 -9.83
C PRO A 44 2.66 4.94 -9.35
N GLU A 45 1.78 5.94 -9.35
CA GLU A 45 2.14 7.27 -8.86
C GLU A 45 2.41 7.26 -7.35
N LYS A 46 1.62 6.46 -6.62
CA LYS A 46 1.68 6.35 -5.16
C LYS A 46 1.54 4.90 -4.72
N VAL A 47 2.19 4.57 -3.61
CA VAL A 47 1.98 3.35 -2.84
C VAL A 47 1.83 3.72 -1.38
N GLN A 48 0.98 3.01 -0.65
CA GLN A 48 0.81 3.24 0.78
C GLN A 48 1.95 2.61 1.56
N TYR A 49 2.37 3.29 2.63
CA TYR A 49 3.30 2.76 3.61
C TYR A 49 2.78 1.43 4.20
N ASN A 50 3.71 0.51 4.43
CA ASN A 50 3.44 -0.72 5.16
C ASN A 50 4.64 -0.95 6.09
N GLY A 51 4.40 -0.84 7.40
CA GLY A 51 5.44 -0.91 8.43
C GLY A 51 6.28 -2.20 8.44
N SER A 52 5.82 -3.28 7.78
CA SER A 52 6.56 -4.53 7.63
C SER A 52 7.46 -4.58 6.40
N LEU A 53 7.25 -3.68 5.42
CA LEU A 53 8.04 -3.63 4.19
C LEU A 53 9.23 -2.67 4.35
N GLN A 54 10.42 -3.12 3.97
CA GLN A 54 11.67 -2.39 4.21
C GLN A 54 12.37 -1.95 2.92
N THR A 55 12.10 -2.61 1.80
CA THR A 55 12.81 -2.38 0.54
C THR A 55 11.90 -1.83 -0.55
N ALA A 56 12.48 -1.12 -1.51
CA ALA A 56 11.75 -0.62 -2.67
C ALA A 56 11.10 -1.74 -3.49
N SER A 57 11.71 -2.93 -3.56
CA SER A 57 11.17 -4.10 -4.25
C SER A 57 9.85 -4.55 -3.61
N ASP A 58 9.78 -4.58 -2.28
CA ASP A 58 8.57 -5.02 -1.55
C ASP A 58 7.37 -4.16 -1.91
N TYR A 59 7.58 -2.86 -2.17
CA TYR A 59 6.53 -1.94 -2.58
C TYR A 59 6.16 -2.02 -4.05
N MET A 60 7.08 -2.40 -4.94
CA MET A 60 6.95 -2.22 -6.39
C MET A 60 6.71 -3.51 -7.17
N ASP A 61 7.13 -4.68 -6.63
CA ASP A 61 7.01 -5.94 -7.35
C ASP A 61 5.55 -6.26 -7.72
N GLY A 62 5.34 -6.61 -8.98
CA GLY A 62 4.03 -6.88 -9.56
C GLY A 62 3.18 -5.64 -9.88
N LYS A 63 3.65 -4.42 -9.60
CA LYS A 63 2.89 -3.17 -9.83
C LYS A 63 3.39 -2.36 -11.02
N VAL A 64 4.48 -2.79 -11.65
CA VAL A 64 5.10 -2.10 -12.78
C VAL A 64 4.78 -2.85 -14.07
N THR A 65 4.41 -2.12 -15.11
CA THR A 65 4.23 -2.68 -16.45
C THR A 65 5.24 -2.09 -17.42
N VAL A 66 5.75 -2.93 -18.31
CA VAL A 66 6.72 -2.54 -19.34
C VAL A 66 6.12 -2.83 -20.71
N LYS A 67 6.23 -1.88 -21.63
CA LYS A 67 5.80 -2.03 -23.02
C LYS A 67 6.99 -1.90 -23.96
N ALA A 68 6.87 -2.44 -25.16
CA ALA A 68 7.86 -2.33 -26.21
C ALA A 68 7.20 -2.34 -27.58
N GLY A 69 7.87 -1.77 -28.58
CA GLY A 69 7.42 -1.76 -29.96
C GLY A 69 7.42 -0.37 -30.57
N ALA A 70 6.98 -0.27 -31.83
CA ALA A 70 6.88 0.99 -32.54
C ALA A 70 5.82 1.91 -31.91
N THR A 71 6.03 3.21 -31.99
CA THR A 71 5.09 4.24 -31.56
C THR A 71 3.67 3.95 -32.07
N GLY A 72 2.69 3.98 -31.17
CA GLY A 72 1.28 3.67 -31.47
C GLY A 72 0.95 2.16 -31.60
N LYS A 73 1.95 1.27 -31.49
CA LYS A 73 1.79 -0.20 -31.60
C LYS A 73 2.50 -0.96 -30.46
N LYS A 74 2.82 -0.27 -29.36
CA LYS A 74 3.50 -0.87 -28.19
C LYS A 74 2.61 -1.93 -27.55
N LYS A 75 3.22 -3.05 -27.14
CA LYS A 75 2.58 -4.17 -26.45
C LYS A 75 3.29 -4.46 -25.15
N ASP A 76 2.58 -5.07 -24.21
CA ASP A 76 3.14 -5.48 -22.94
C ASP A 76 4.28 -6.48 -23.17
N VAL A 77 5.39 -6.26 -22.47
CA VAL A 77 6.51 -7.19 -22.40
C VAL A 77 6.21 -8.19 -21.28
N PRO A 78 6.29 -9.50 -21.56
CA PRO A 78 6.07 -10.52 -20.53
C PRO A 78 7.01 -10.31 -19.33
N ALA A 79 6.50 -10.47 -18.10
CA ALA A 79 7.25 -10.21 -16.88
C ALA A 79 8.48 -11.12 -16.70
N ASP A 80 8.47 -12.32 -17.29
CA ASP A 80 9.61 -13.24 -17.30
C ASP A 80 10.72 -12.86 -18.29
N ALA A 81 10.44 -11.90 -19.18
CA ALA A 81 11.39 -11.43 -20.21
C ALA A 81 12.43 -10.43 -19.68
N TYR A 82 12.24 -9.88 -18.47
CA TYR A 82 13.12 -8.87 -17.87
C TYR A 82 13.15 -8.97 -16.34
N LYS A 83 14.04 -8.21 -15.72
CA LYS A 83 14.06 -7.96 -14.28
C LYS A 83 14.21 -6.46 -14.04
N LEU A 84 13.36 -5.89 -13.18
CA LEU A 84 13.45 -4.50 -12.78
C LEU A 84 14.31 -4.34 -11.53
N THR A 85 14.95 -3.18 -11.44
CA THR A 85 15.68 -2.74 -10.25
C THR A 85 14.98 -1.51 -9.67
N TYR A 86 14.85 -1.49 -8.37
CA TYR A 86 14.19 -0.40 -7.64
C TYR A 86 15.15 0.22 -6.63
N THR A 87 15.17 1.54 -6.57
CA THR A 87 15.94 2.29 -5.57
C THR A 87 15.02 3.28 -4.86
N SER A 88 15.13 3.35 -3.54
CA SER A 88 14.40 4.32 -2.72
C SER A 88 15.31 5.45 -2.28
N SER A 89 14.73 6.64 -2.11
CA SER A 89 15.44 7.81 -1.54
C SER A 89 15.76 7.66 -0.06
N THR A 90 15.15 6.69 0.64
CA THR A 90 15.42 6.35 2.04
C THR A 90 15.61 4.84 2.22
N THR A 91 16.40 4.44 3.21
CA THR A 91 16.61 3.04 3.60
C THR A 91 16.60 2.96 5.13
N PRO A 92 15.66 2.28 5.76
CA PRO A 92 14.49 1.62 5.17
C PRO A 92 13.54 2.58 4.46
N VAL A 93 12.63 2.04 3.64
CA VAL A 93 11.63 2.86 2.94
C VAL A 93 10.65 3.46 3.95
N SER A 94 10.44 4.77 3.88
CA SER A 94 9.58 5.54 4.78
C SER A 94 8.55 6.36 4.02
N VAL A 95 7.57 6.92 4.72
CA VAL A 95 6.61 7.87 4.14
C VAL A 95 7.34 9.09 3.57
N GLY A 96 6.93 9.55 2.41
CA GLY A 96 7.58 10.61 1.65
C GLY A 96 8.74 10.14 0.78
N ALA A 97 9.20 8.89 0.92
CA ALA A 97 10.22 8.35 0.04
C ALA A 97 9.75 8.31 -1.41
N THR A 98 10.69 8.52 -2.33
CA THR A 98 10.48 8.31 -3.76
C THR A 98 11.20 7.06 -4.22
N ILE A 99 10.50 6.21 -4.97
CA ILE A 99 11.04 4.98 -5.55
C ILE A 99 11.26 5.19 -7.04
N THR A 100 12.50 4.97 -7.47
CA THR A 100 12.90 5.00 -8.87
C THR A 100 12.98 3.59 -9.42
N THR A 101 12.40 3.35 -10.58
CA THR A 101 12.40 2.06 -11.29
C THR A 101 13.34 2.12 -12.48
N LYS A 102 14.20 1.12 -12.62
CA LYS A 102 15.18 0.97 -13.71
C LYS A 102 15.12 -0.40 -14.35
N LEU A 103 15.42 -0.44 -15.64
CA LEU A 103 15.67 -1.65 -16.40
C LEU A 103 17.06 -1.57 -17.01
N VAL A 104 17.92 -2.51 -16.64
CA VAL A 104 19.28 -2.62 -17.17
C VAL A 104 19.27 -3.58 -18.35
N GLU A 105 20.04 -3.28 -19.41
CA GLU A 105 20.09 -4.12 -20.61
C GLU A 105 20.45 -5.57 -20.31
N THR A 106 21.38 -5.80 -19.38
CA THR A 106 21.82 -7.16 -18.98
C THR A 106 20.74 -7.96 -18.24
N ASP A 107 19.70 -7.29 -17.73
CA ASP A 107 18.56 -7.92 -17.04
C ASP A 107 17.41 -8.29 -18.01
N ILE A 108 17.56 -8.00 -19.31
CA ILE A 108 16.64 -8.46 -20.34
C ILE A 108 17.01 -9.90 -20.73
N LYS A 109 16.11 -10.81 -20.41
CA LYS A 109 16.29 -12.25 -20.65
C LYS A 109 15.88 -12.66 -22.07
N ASN A 110 15.00 -11.89 -22.71
CA ASN A 110 14.45 -12.21 -24.03
C ASN A 110 15.04 -11.26 -25.09
N LYS A 111 15.79 -11.82 -26.03
CA LYS A 111 16.49 -11.10 -27.12
C LYS A 111 15.59 -10.37 -28.11
N ASN A 112 14.27 -10.54 -28.01
CA ASN A 112 13.32 -9.77 -28.80
C ASN A 112 13.14 -8.33 -28.28
N TYR A 113 13.73 -8.00 -27.14
CA TYR A 113 13.68 -6.69 -26.48
C TYR A 113 15.09 -6.16 -26.20
N THR A 114 15.20 -4.85 -26.11
CA THR A 114 16.45 -4.13 -25.76
C THR A 114 16.07 -2.77 -25.16
N THR A 115 16.91 -2.22 -24.30
CA THR A 115 16.84 -0.81 -23.91
C THR A 115 17.49 0.10 -24.95
N GLY A 116 18.28 -0.46 -25.85
CA GLY A 116 19.09 0.32 -26.81
C GLY A 116 20.22 1.14 -26.16
N THR A 117 20.32 1.08 -24.83
CA THR A 117 21.30 1.75 -23.99
C THR A 117 21.70 0.80 -22.84
N THR A 118 22.64 1.20 -21.96
CA THR A 118 23.05 0.38 -20.82
C THR A 118 21.90 0.19 -19.83
N GLU A 119 21.10 1.23 -19.58
CA GLU A 119 19.92 1.19 -18.71
C GLU A 119 18.86 2.21 -19.17
N VAL A 120 17.63 1.98 -18.76
CA VAL A 120 16.51 2.91 -18.90
C VAL A 120 15.87 3.12 -17.55
N THR A 121 15.72 4.36 -17.14
CA THR A 121 14.98 4.76 -15.93
C THR A 121 13.55 5.15 -16.31
N ALA A 122 12.55 4.69 -15.56
CA ALA A 122 11.16 5.11 -15.78
C ALA A 122 11.05 6.64 -15.71
N SER A 123 10.19 7.21 -16.58
CA SER A 123 10.00 8.66 -16.66
C SER A 123 9.31 9.27 -15.44
N LYS A 124 8.71 8.44 -14.60
CA LYS A 124 8.06 8.82 -13.33
C LYS A 124 8.62 8.01 -12.18
N THR A 125 8.55 8.59 -10.99
CA THR A 125 8.84 7.91 -9.72
C THR A 125 7.54 7.57 -9.00
N THR A 126 7.63 6.64 -8.04
CA THR A 126 6.53 6.29 -7.13
C THR A 126 6.78 6.96 -5.78
N THR A 127 5.77 7.61 -5.20
CA THR A 127 5.85 8.20 -3.86
C THR A 127 5.19 7.27 -2.84
N VAL A 128 5.86 7.06 -1.71
CA VAL A 128 5.30 6.35 -0.56
C VAL A 128 4.47 7.32 0.27
N THR A 129 3.19 7.01 0.47
CA THR A 129 2.24 7.83 1.24
C THR A 129 1.89 7.18 2.56
N ASN A 130 1.32 7.95 3.49
CA ASN A 130 0.81 7.43 4.75
C ASN A 130 -0.14 6.24 4.52
N LYS A 131 -0.15 5.32 5.45
CA LYS A 131 -1.15 4.25 5.52
C LYS A 131 -2.39 4.79 6.23
N ASP A 132 -3.56 4.62 5.62
CA ASP A 132 -4.84 5.02 6.23
C ASP A 132 -5.29 3.99 7.26
N ILE A 133 -5.53 4.41 8.50
CA ILE A 133 -6.07 3.55 9.55
C ILE A 133 -7.59 3.32 9.43
N ALA A 134 -8.26 3.98 8.48
CA ALA A 134 -9.66 3.69 8.13
C ALA A 134 -9.79 2.56 7.09
N ASP A 135 -8.67 1.98 6.62
CA ASP A 135 -8.63 0.86 5.69
C ASP A 135 -9.43 -0.35 6.22
N THR A 136 -9.98 -1.15 5.31
CA THR A 136 -10.75 -2.37 5.64
C THR A 136 -9.97 -3.41 6.45
N ASN A 137 -8.64 -3.37 6.38
CA ASN A 137 -7.74 -4.25 7.13
C ASN A 137 -7.33 -3.68 8.49
N ALA A 138 -7.86 -2.51 8.87
CA ALA A 138 -7.62 -1.93 10.19
C ALA A 138 -8.68 -2.40 11.19
N LYS A 139 -8.24 -2.76 12.40
CA LYS A 139 -9.10 -3.23 13.48
C LYS A 139 -8.76 -2.45 14.76
N LEU A 140 -9.74 -1.67 15.23
CA LEU A 140 -9.67 -0.97 16.51
C LEU A 140 -10.47 -1.75 17.55
N GLU A 141 -9.83 -2.17 18.61
CA GLU A 141 -10.43 -2.90 19.73
C GLU A 141 -10.31 -2.10 21.02
N VAL A 142 -11.38 -2.08 21.81
CA VAL A 142 -11.35 -1.55 23.18
C VAL A 142 -11.00 -2.69 24.13
N VAL A 143 -9.98 -2.46 24.94
CA VAL A 143 -9.46 -3.47 25.87
C VAL A 143 -9.96 -3.18 27.28
N GLY A 144 -10.50 -4.21 27.94
CA GLY A 144 -10.96 -4.15 29.32
C GLY A 144 -12.46 -3.91 29.48
N SER A 145 -12.87 -3.75 30.72
CA SER A 145 -14.25 -3.50 31.14
C SER A 145 -14.32 -2.21 31.93
N TYR A 146 -15.33 -1.40 31.66
CA TYR A 146 -15.48 -0.07 32.24
C TYR A 146 -16.77 0.00 33.04
N THR A 147 -16.69 0.57 34.23
CA THR A 147 -17.83 0.78 35.15
C THR A 147 -17.96 2.28 35.45
N TYR A 148 -19.17 2.77 35.58
CA TYR A 148 -19.45 4.15 35.90
C TYR A 148 -18.74 4.61 37.19
N THR A 149 -18.04 5.73 37.09
CA THR A 149 -17.26 6.33 38.20
C THR A 149 -17.65 7.77 38.51
N GLY A 150 -18.64 8.32 37.80
CA GLY A 150 -18.99 9.74 37.87
C GLY A 150 -18.06 10.66 37.08
N LYS A 151 -16.95 10.14 36.56
CA LYS A 151 -15.97 10.87 35.74
C LYS A 151 -15.97 10.36 34.32
N ALA A 152 -15.45 11.17 33.39
CA ALA A 152 -15.24 10.73 32.01
C ALA A 152 -14.21 9.61 31.96
N ILE A 153 -14.49 8.59 31.16
CA ILE A 153 -13.63 7.39 30.99
C ILE A 153 -12.96 7.46 29.62
N THR A 154 -11.65 7.33 29.61
CA THR A 154 -10.86 7.14 28.39
C THR A 154 -10.45 5.67 28.34
N PRO A 155 -10.93 4.89 27.38
CA PRO A 155 -10.62 3.46 27.32
C PRO A 155 -9.20 3.21 26.83
N THR A 156 -8.64 2.06 27.21
CA THR A 156 -7.46 1.49 26.56
C THR A 156 -7.89 0.88 25.24
N VAL A 157 -7.15 1.19 24.18
CA VAL A 157 -7.43 0.68 22.83
C VAL A 157 -6.21 0.01 22.22
N LYS A 158 -6.47 -0.97 21.36
CA LYS A 158 -5.49 -1.65 20.54
C LYS A 158 -5.88 -1.46 19.07
N LEU A 159 -4.98 -0.91 18.27
CA LEU A 159 -5.17 -0.74 16.84
C LEU A 159 -4.22 -1.66 16.08
N THR A 160 -4.76 -2.43 15.15
CA THR A 160 -4.00 -3.32 14.26
C THR A 160 -4.31 -2.94 12.83
N VAL A 161 -3.30 -2.83 11.98
CA VAL A 161 -3.44 -2.55 10.54
C VAL A 161 -2.64 -3.59 9.76
N ASP A 162 -3.24 -4.25 8.79
CA ASP A 162 -2.64 -5.34 8.01
C ASP A 162 -1.98 -6.43 8.88
N GLY A 163 -2.55 -6.68 10.06
CA GLY A 163 -2.04 -7.66 11.02
C GLY A 163 -0.90 -7.16 11.92
N VAL A 164 -0.42 -5.93 11.74
CA VAL A 164 0.61 -5.30 12.57
C VAL A 164 -0.04 -4.47 13.66
N GLU A 165 0.33 -4.70 14.92
CA GLU A 165 -0.12 -3.88 16.05
C GLU A 165 0.63 -2.54 16.07
N LEU A 166 -0.12 -1.44 16.13
CA LEU A 166 0.40 -0.09 16.14
C LEU A 166 0.67 0.40 17.56
N ALA A 167 1.70 1.25 17.71
CA ALA A 167 2.10 1.82 18.98
C ALA A 167 1.29 3.08 19.32
N SER A 168 0.54 3.04 20.43
CA SER A 168 -0.19 4.20 20.93
C SER A 168 0.75 5.35 21.31
N GLY A 169 0.41 6.57 20.91
CA GLY A 169 1.22 7.78 21.10
C GLY A 169 2.29 8.00 20.02
N ILE A 170 2.65 6.97 19.25
CA ILE A 170 3.61 7.04 18.14
C ILE A 170 2.88 6.95 16.81
N ASP A 171 2.17 5.84 16.56
CA ASP A 171 1.50 5.55 15.30
C ASP A 171 0.05 6.05 15.26
N TYR A 172 -0.56 6.20 16.43
CA TYR A 172 -1.90 6.76 16.62
C TYR A 172 -2.09 7.35 18.00
N GLU A 173 -3.12 8.15 18.17
CA GLU A 173 -3.55 8.66 19.48
C GLU A 173 -5.08 8.69 19.58
N ILE A 174 -5.60 8.70 20.83
CA ILE A 174 -7.03 8.92 21.06
C ILE A 174 -7.32 10.39 20.80
N GLN A 175 -8.14 10.66 19.79
CA GLN A 175 -8.56 12.01 19.43
C GLN A 175 -9.70 12.49 20.32
N SER A 176 -10.69 11.63 20.59
CA SER A 176 -11.87 11.98 21.39
C SER A 176 -12.60 10.76 21.90
N CYS A 177 -13.39 10.97 22.95
CA CYS A 177 -14.40 10.03 23.42
C CYS A 177 -15.73 10.76 23.55
N SER A 178 -16.82 10.10 23.16
CA SER A 178 -18.18 10.64 23.32
C SER A 178 -19.05 9.68 24.16
N ASN A 179 -20.03 10.25 24.87
CA ASN A 179 -20.93 9.55 25.80
C ASN A 179 -20.16 8.76 26.90
N ASN A 180 -18.93 9.15 27.18
CA ASN A 180 -17.98 8.38 28.01
C ASN A 180 -18.05 8.70 29.50
N LYS A 181 -19.12 9.39 29.98
CA LYS A 181 -19.30 9.72 31.41
C LYS A 181 -20.36 8.89 32.10
N ASN A 182 -21.47 8.62 31.43
CA ASN A 182 -22.61 7.89 31.99
C ASN A 182 -22.57 6.41 31.59
N ALA A 183 -23.24 5.56 32.37
CA ALA A 183 -23.45 4.17 32.01
C ALA A 183 -24.25 4.07 30.70
N GLY A 184 -23.81 3.17 29.82
CA GLY A 184 -24.36 3.00 28.48
C GLY A 184 -23.28 2.79 27.42
N GLU A 185 -23.66 2.95 26.15
CA GLU A 185 -22.74 2.87 25.02
C GLU A 185 -21.98 4.19 24.84
N ALA A 186 -20.66 4.10 24.77
CA ALA A 186 -19.74 5.18 24.49
C ALA A 186 -18.94 4.89 23.23
N THR A 187 -18.32 5.91 22.64
CA THR A 187 -17.50 5.79 21.44
C THR A 187 -16.14 6.41 21.69
N VAL A 188 -15.09 5.74 21.26
CA VAL A 188 -13.73 6.27 21.18
C VAL A 188 -13.34 6.48 19.72
N THR A 189 -12.71 7.61 19.41
CA THR A 189 -12.14 7.94 18.11
C THR A 189 -10.63 8.05 18.25
N VAL A 190 -9.91 7.37 17.38
CA VAL A 190 -8.44 7.49 17.25
C VAL A 190 -8.08 8.16 15.94
N VAL A 191 -6.94 8.82 15.89
CA VAL A 191 -6.36 9.45 14.71
C VAL A 191 -4.95 8.89 14.47
N GLY A 192 -4.62 8.60 13.20
CA GLY A 192 -3.27 8.17 12.80
C GLY A 192 -2.25 9.27 12.98
N LYS A 193 -1.00 8.88 13.28
CA LYS A 193 0.17 9.76 13.46
C LYS A 193 1.38 9.20 12.70
N GLY A 194 2.37 10.06 12.46
CA GLY A 194 3.62 9.64 11.82
C GLY A 194 3.38 9.08 10.42
N ASP A 195 3.66 7.81 10.25
CA ASP A 195 3.49 7.09 8.97
C ASP A 195 2.04 6.68 8.70
N TYR A 196 1.12 6.96 9.61
CA TYR A 196 -0.30 6.63 9.52
C TYR A 196 -1.16 7.89 9.46
N SER A 197 -2.32 7.78 8.83
CA SER A 197 -3.28 8.88 8.66
C SER A 197 -4.72 8.37 8.80
N GLY A 198 -5.69 9.28 8.77
CA GLY A 198 -7.11 8.94 8.89
C GLY A 198 -7.57 8.77 10.32
N THR A 199 -8.83 8.35 10.50
CA THR A 199 -9.46 8.15 11.81
C THR A 199 -10.19 6.83 11.84
N GLN A 200 -10.23 6.19 13.03
CA GLN A 200 -10.98 4.97 13.28
C GLN A 200 -11.80 5.12 14.56
N THR A 201 -12.97 4.47 14.62
CA THR A 201 -13.87 4.54 15.79
C THR A 201 -14.19 3.15 16.31
N ALA A 202 -14.33 3.04 17.64
CA ALA A 202 -14.84 1.84 18.28
C ALA A 202 -15.84 2.19 19.39
N LYS A 203 -16.83 1.32 19.60
CA LYS A 203 -17.79 1.42 20.66
C LYS A 203 -17.34 0.63 21.89
N PHE A 204 -17.70 1.12 23.07
CA PHE A 204 -17.49 0.39 24.33
C PHE A 204 -18.65 0.66 25.29
N THR A 205 -18.86 -0.27 26.23
CA THR A 205 -19.93 -0.16 27.20
C THR A 205 -19.37 0.27 28.56
N ILE A 206 -20.01 1.27 29.15
CA ILE A 206 -19.82 1.65 30.55
C ILE A 206 -20.93 0.99 31.36
N ASN A 207 -20.58 0.03 32.18
CA ASN A 207 -21.52 -0.67 33.04
C ASN A 207 -22.02 0.24 34.18
N LYS A 208 -23.20 -0.04 34.69
CA LYS A 208 -23.70 0.62 35.91
C LYS A 208 -22.84 0.25 37.09
N ALA A 209 -22.55 1.20 37.98
CA ALA A 209 -21.96 0.90 39.27
C ALA A 209 -22.97 0.19 40.19
N ASN A 210 -22.49 -0.69 41.04
CA ASN A 210 -23.33 -1.33 42.06
C ASN A 210 -23.51 -0.36 43.23
N LEU A 211 -24.75 -0.18 43.68
CA LEU A 211 -25.06 0.68 44.83
C LEU A 211 -24.43 0.16 46.11
N SER A 212 -24.17 -1.16 46.25
CA SER A 212 -23.47 -1.73 47.40
C SER A 212 -22.04 -1.20 47.55
N ASP A 213 -21.44 -0.72 46.46
CA ASP A 213 -20.05 -0.21 46.43
C ASP A 213 -19.99 1.31 46.69
N VAL A 214 -21.16 1.99 46.82
CA VAL A 214 -21.24 3.41 47.11
C VAL A 214 -21.31 3.62 48.62
N LYS A 215 -20.31 4.28 49.20
CA LYS A 215 -20.41 4.76 50.59
C LYS A 215 -21.42 5.89 50.64
N VAL A 216 -22.54 5.64 51.32
CA VAL A 216 -23.54 6.67 51.60
C VAL A 216 -23.22 7.22 53.00
N GLU A 217 -22.75 8.45 53.08
CA GLU A 217 -22.61 9.19 54.31
C GLU A 217 -23.79 10.11 54.48
N ALA A 218 -24.68 9.78 55.41
CA ALA A 218 -25.74 10.70 55.80
C ALA A 218 -25.09 11.76 56.72
N LYS A 219 -25.10 13.01 56.26
CA LYS A 219 -24.64 14.15 57.07
C LYS A 219 -25.87 15.00 57.47
N ALA A 220 -26.22 14.90 58.76
CA ALA A 220 -27.22 15.82 59.29
C ALA A 220 -26.72 17.27 59.25
N THR A 221 -27.51 18.18 58.73
CA THR A 221 -27.16 19.60 58.56
C THR A 221 -27.77 20.46 59.69
N THR A 222 -28.75 19.95 60.38
CA THR A 222 -29.36 20.59 61.54
C THR A 222 -29.42 19.65 62.75
N ASP A 223 -29.54 20.17 63.96
CA ASP A 223 -29.62 19.36 65.17
C ASP A 223 -30.86 18.46 65.17
N ALA A 224 -31.96 18.88 64.59
CA ALA A 224 -33.18 18.07 64.42
C ALA A 224 -32.98 16.91 63.44
N GLU A 225 -32.17 17.09 62.38
CA GLU A 225 -31.79 16.01 61.45
C GLU A 225 -30.83 15.01 62.07
N LYS A 226 -29.93 15.45 62.97
CA LYS A 226 -29.02 14.57 63.72
C LYS A 226 -29.78 13.60 64.65
N GLU A 227 -30.86 14.05 65.30
CA GLU A 227 -31.72 13.21 66.13
C GLU A 227 -32.48 12.15 65.34
N ALA A 228 -32.80 12.39 64.08
CA ALA A 228 -33.51 11.43 63.23
C ALA A 228 -32.62 10.26 62.75
N PHE A 229 -31.30 10.31 62.94
CA PHE A 229 -30.32 9.27 62.56
C PHE A 229 -29.75 8.48 63.73
N THR A 230 -30.17 8.77 64.96
CA THR A 230 -29.84 8.01 66.16
C THR A 230 -30.96 7.08 66.51
#